data_76e27939539efae321f21abb6a55cd26
#
_entry.id   76e27939539efae321f21abb6a55cd26
#
_cell.length_a   1.000
_cell.length_b   1.000
_cell.length_c   1.000
_cell.angle_alpha   90.00
_cell.angle_beta   90.00
_cell.angle_gamma   90.00
#
_symmetry.space_group_name_H-M   'P 1'
#
loop_
_entity.id
_entity.type
_entity.pdbx_description
1 polymer ?
#
loop_
_entity_poly.entity_id
_entity_poly.type
_entity_poly.pdbx_seq_one_letter_code
_entity_poly.pdbx_strand_id
1 'polypeptide(L)' 'MTDCYVCGKKNVSKNEIGLTKKLMGQKTKKFYCLACLAEQLEVMEEELLDKIEEFKNEGCKLFE' A
#
# COMPACT_ATOMS: atom_id res chain seq x y z
N MET A 1 9.85 -9.20 7.63
CA MET A 1 8.41 -8.97 7.71
C MET A 1 8.14 -7.50 7.91
N THR A 2 7.09 -7.02 7.28
CA THR A 2 6.79 -5.59 7.27
C THR A 2 5.55 -5.30 8.11
N ASP A 3 5.68 -4.40 9.06
CA ASP A 3 4.57 -4.02 9.92
C ASP A 3 4.11 -2.61 9.56
N CYS A 4 2.83 -2.32 9.84
CA CYS A 4 2.31 -0.98 9.63
C CYS A 4 3.01 0.01 10.57
N TYR A 5 3.50 1.09 10.00
CA TYR A 5 4.22 2.11 10.76
C TYR A 5 3.33 2.86 11.74
N VAL A 6 2.05 2.98 11.42
CA VAL A 6 1.13 3.79 12.22
C VAL A 6 0.44 2.99 13.31
N CYS A 7 -0.23 1.89 12.94
CA CYS A 7 -1.03 1.13 13.90
C CYS A 7 -0.34 -0.14 14.42
N GLY A 8 0.80 -0.49 13.86
CA GLY A 8 1.54 -1.66 14.28
C GLY A 8 0.97 -2.98 13.79
N LYS A 9 0.06 -2.94 12.81
CA LYS A 9 -0.48 -4.17 12.22
C LYS A 9 0.64 -4.99 11.62
N LYS A 10 0.72 -6.25 12.01
CA LYS A 10 1.77 -7.14 11.52
C LYS A 10 1.40 -7.78 10.18
N ASN A 11 2.41 -8.14 9.42
CA ASN A 11 2.25 -8.82 8.14
C ASN A 11 1.45 -8.00 7.12
N VAL A 12 1.88 -6.76 6.91
CA VAL A 12 1.33 -5.93 5.84
C VAL A 12 1.52 -6.68 4.52
N SER A 13 0.46 -6.80 3.73
CA SER A 13 0.49 -7.59 2.51
C SER A 13 1.38 -6.96 1.44
N LYS A 14 1.77 -7.77 0.45
CA LYS A 14 2.58 -7.29 -0.67
C LYS A 14 1.88 -6.18 -1.43
N ASN A 15 0.56 -6.28 -1.57
CA ASN A 15 -0.22 -5.25 -2.24
C ASN A 15 -0.15 -3.92 -1.49
N GLU A 16 -0.26 -3.97 -0.18
CA GLU A 16 -0.17 -2.78 0.66
C GLU A 16 1.23 -2.17 0.59
N ILE A 17 2.25 -3.00 0.64
CA ILE A 17 3.64 -2.57 0.52
C ILE A 17 3.89 -1.93 -0.85
N GLY A 18 3.47 -2.62 -1.90
CA GLY A 18 3.63 -2.12 -3.26
C GLY A 18 2.91 -0.79 -3.48
N LEU A 19 1.70 -0.68 -2.97
CA LEU A 19 0.92 0.54 -3.07
C LEU A 19 1.61 1.69 -2.33
N THR A 20 2.12 1.42 -1.13
CA THR A 20 2.87 2.40 -0.36
C THR A 20 4.07 2.91 -1.15
N LYS A 21 4.85 2.00 -1.72
CA LYS A 21 6.02 2.37 -2.53
C LYS A 21 5.63 3.17 -3.76
N LYS A 22 4.52 2.82 -4.38
CA LYS A 22 4.06 3.48 -5.60
C LYS A 22 3.58 4.90 -5.33
N LEU A 23 2.87 5.10 -4.22
CA LEU A 23 2.27 6.38 -3.89
C LEU A 23 3.16 7.27 -3.02
N MET A 24 3.96 6.68 -2.16
CA MET A 24 4.84 7.42 -1.25
C MET A 24 6.30 7.47 -1.72
N GLY A 25 6.64 6.66 -2.72
CA GLY A 25 7.99 6.59 -3.25
C GLY A 25 8.66 5.26 -2.93
N GLN A 26 9.49 4.79 -3.87
CA GLN A 26 10.16 3.48 -3.72
C GLN A 26 11.24 3.49 -2.63
N LYS A 27 11.69 4.65 -2.23
CA LYS A 27 12.74 4.77 -1.20
C LYS A 27 12.18 4.82 0.21
N THR A 28 10.86 4.83 0.36
CA THR A 28 10.26 4.89 1.68
C THR A 28 10.56 3.61 2.46
N LYS A 29 10.83 3.77 3.74
CA LYS A 29 11.04 2.64 4.64
C LYS A 29 9.83 2.43 5.55
N LYS A 30 8.85 3.32 5.46
CA LYS A 30 7.65 3.27 6.28
C LYS A 30 6.51 2.71 5.43
N PHE A 31 5.96 1.60 5.86
CA PHE A 31 4.88 0.94 5.16
C PHE A 31 3.62 1.02 6.00
N TYR A 32 2.49 1.14 5.33
CA TYR A 32 1.20 1.30 5.98
C TYR A 32 0.27 0.19 5.56
N CYS A 33 -0.61 -0.23 6.48
CA CYS A 33 -1.71 -1.10 6.09
C CYS A 33 -2.71 -0.28 5.28
N LEU A 34 -3.64 -0.98 4.62
CA LEU A 34 -4.60 -0.32 3.72
C LEU A 34 -5.35 0.82 4.42
N ALA A 35 -5.85 0.55 5.62
CA ALA A 35 -6.60 1.55 6.36
C ALA A 35 -5.77 2.79 6.70
N CYS A 36 -4.55 2.57 7.21
CA CYS A 36 -3.67 3.68 7.57
C CYS A 36 -3.19 4.45 6.35
N LEU A 37 -2.90 3.73 5.26
CA LEU A 37 -2.49 4.39 4.02
C LEU A 37 -3.62 5.26 3.47
N ALA A 38 -4.85 4.78 3.53
CA ALA A 38 -6.00 5.56 3.10
C ALA A 38 -6.12 6.85 3.92
N GLU A 39 -5.93 6.76 5.22
CA GLU A 39 -5.96 7.94 6.08
C GLU A 39 -4.85 8.93 5.73
N GLN A 40 -3.64 8.43 5.50
CA GLN A 40 -2.50 9.29 5.17
C GLN A 40 -2.71 10.05 3.86
N LEU A 41 -3.38 9.41 2.90
CA LEU A 41 -3.64 10.01 1.60
C LEU A 41 -4.99 10.73 1.54
N GLU A 42 -5.75 10.67 2.62
CA GLU A 42 -7.09 11.26 2.70
C GLU A 42 -8.03 10.73 1.62
N VAL A 43 -7.96 9.43 1.38
CA VAL A 43 -8.81 8.74 0.42
C VAL A 43 -9.50 7.57 1.11
N MET A 44 -10.44 6.94 0.41
CA MET A 44 -11.12 5.77 0.94
C MET A 44 -10.34 4.50 0.59
N GLU A 45 -10.53 3.46 1.41
CA GLU A 45 -9.88 2.18 1.15
C GLU A 45 -10.27 1.62 -0.22
N GLU A 46 -11.51 1.84 -0.63
CA GLU A 46 -11.99 1.40 -1.95
C GLU A 46 -11.17 2.00 -3.08
N GLU A 47 -10.78 3.25 -2.95
CA GLU A 47 -9.94 3.91 -3.94
C GLU A 47 -8.58 3.24 -4.04
N LEU A 48 -8.04 2.81 -2.91
CA LEU A 48 -6.76 2.10 -2.91
C LEU A 48 -6.89 0.72 -3.54
N LEU A 49 -8.00 0.04 -3.32
CA LEU A 49 -8.26 -1.25 -3.94
C LEU A 49 -8.35 -1.12 -5.46
N ASP A 50 -9.00 -0.08 -5.94
CA ASP A 50 -9.08 0.22 -7.37
C ASP A 50 -7.67 0.45 -7.95
N LYS A 51 -6.85 1.18 -7.23
CA LYS A 51 -5.46 1.44 -7.67
C LYS A 51 -4.67 0.14 -7.74
N ILE A 52 -4.83 -0.74 -6.78
CA ILE A 52 -4.15 -2.03 -6.77
C ILE A 52 -4.54 -2.84 -8.01
N GLU A 53 -5.82 -2.88 -8.35
CA GLU A 53 -6.29 -3.57 -9.53
C GLU A 53 -5.71 -2.96 -10.80
N GLU A 54 -5.70 -1.63 -10.90
CA GLU A 54 -5.13 -0.94 -12.04
C GLU A 54 -3.67 -1.32 -12.24
N PHE A 55 -2.89 -1.28 -11.17
CA PHE A 55 -1.47 -1.58 -11.24
C PHE A 55 -1.23 -3.04 -11.62
N LYS A 56 -2.05 -3.96 -11.13
CA LYS A 56 -1.96 -5.37 -11.50
C LYS A 56 -2.26 -5.56 -12.98
N ASN A 57 -3.26 -4.88 -13.50
CA ASN A 57 -3.62 -4.97 -14.91
C ASN A 57 -2.54 -4.39 -15.81
N GLU A 58 -1.76 -3.45 -15.32
CA GLU A 58 -0.64 -2.90 -16.05
C GLU A 58 0.61 -3.78 -15.98
N GLY A 59 0.52 -4.90 -15.29
CA GLY A 59 1.63 -5.81 -15.16
C GLY A 59 2.70 -5.36 -14.18
N CYS A 60 2.33 -4.55 -13.21
CA CYS A 60 3.27 -4.07 -12.19
C CYS A 60 3.72 -5.20 -11.29
N LYS A 61 5.03 -5.44 -11.22
CA LYS A 61 5.60 -6.55 -10.45
C LYS A 61 5.53 -6.33 -8.94
N LEU A 62 5.22 -5.14 -8.49
CA LEU A 62 5.06 -4.87 -7.07
C LEU A 62 3.81 -5.53 -6.47
N PHE A 63 2.87 -5.91 -7.32
CA PHE A 63 1.58 -6.48 -6.92
C PHE A 63 1.47 -7.91 -7.44
N GLU A 64 2.08 -8.82 -6.76
CA GLU A 64 2.01 -10.24 -7.14
C GLU A 64 0.91 -10.99 -6.39
#